data_6acde5234b5c8fdb9530a4274bc94310
#
_entry.id   6acde5234b5c8fdb9530a4274bc94310
#
_cell.length_a   1.000
_cell.length_b   1.000
_cell.length_c   1.000
_cell.angle_alpha   90.00
_cell.angle_beta   90.00
_cell.angle_gamma   90.00
#
_symmetry.space_group_name_H-M   'P 1'
#
loop_
_entity.id
_entity.type
_entity.pdbx_description
1 polymer ?
#
loop_
_entity_poly.entity_id
_entity_poly.type
_entity_poly.pdbx_seq_one_letter_code
_entity_poly.pdbx_strand_id
1 'polypeptide(L)'
;MKKVRKFLSIFFIVCFCLQTLIGCSSNKDNGYYNGIKWGTSIDKLKNELGDNITVSDDNESILQMIENYNGMDGILGSVMYYFDNSELSKITITIASNSYKSNISDEELNKNLYDEFINKYGECSNSNSMEYEWNTQYSNISLSTANYIQYEPID
;
A
#
# COMPACT_ATOMS: atom_id res chain seq x y z
N MET A 1 27.30 -47.34 -21.35
CA MET A 1 27.55 -45.90 -21.30
C MET A 1 26.54 -45.04 -22.08
N LYS A 2 25.98 -45.45 -23.23
CA LYS A 2 25.01 -44.64 -24.01
C LYS A 2 23.61 -44.47 -23.33
N LYS A 3 23.13 -45.44 -22.53
CA LYS A 3 21.84 -45.37 -21.82
C LYS A 3 21.85 -44.39 -20.66
N VAL A 4 22.95 -44.28 -19.92
CA VAL A 4 23.09 -43.35 -18.78
C VAL A 4 23.09 -41.90 -19.25
N ARG A 5 23.72 -41.59 -20.39
CA ARG A 5 23.72 -40.23 -20.96
C ARG A 5 22.33 -39.75 -21.40
N LYS A 6 21.46 -40.64 -21.90
CA LYS A 6 20.09 -40.29 -22.26
C LYS A 6 19.22 -40.01 -21.02
N PHE A 7 19.42 -40.77 -19.94
CA PHE A 7 18.69 -40.54 -18.68
C PHE A 7 19.09 -39.23 -18.01
N LEU A 8 20.39 -38.90 -18.05
CA LEU A 8 20.88 -37.63 -17.50
C LEU A 8 20.33 -36.43 -18.28
N SER A 9 20.24 -36.54 -19.62
CA SER A 9 19.70 -35.47 -20.47
C SER A 9 18.22 -35.22 -20.25
N ILE A 10 17.40 -36.26 -20.05
CA ILE A 10 15.97 -36.15 -19.76
C ILE A 10 15.74 -35.58 -18.36
N PHE A 11 16.55 -35.95 -17.37
CA PHE A 11 16.47 -35.41 -16.02
C PHE A 11 16.80 -33.92 -15.98
N PHE A 12 17.79 -33.46 -16.76
CA PHE A 12 18.13 -32.04 -16.87
C PHE A 12 16.99 -31.21 -17.52
N ILE A 13 16.32 -31.74 -18.56
CA ILE A 13 15.21 -31.08 -19.24
C ILE A 13 14.00 -30.97 -18.31
N VAL A 14 13.69 -32.02 -17.54
CA VAL A 14 12.57 -32.00 -16.57
C VAL A 14 12.84 -31.04 -15.42
N CYS A 15 14.07 -30.96 -14.90
CA CYS A 15 14.44 -29.97 -13.89
C CYS A 15 14.39 -28.54 -14.43
N PHE A 16 14.74 -28.31 -15.69
CA PHE A 16 14.67 -26.95 -16.28
C PHE A 16 13.22 -26.50 -16.53
N CYS A 17 12.34 -27.43 -16.92
CA CYS A 17 10.90 -27.12 -17.07
C CYS A 17 10.19 -26.88 -15.75
N LEU A 18 10.64 -27.45 -14.62
CA LEU A 18 10.08 -27.19 -13.29
C LEU A 18 10.46 -25.83 -12.71
N GLN A 19 11.55 -25.21 -13.18
CA GLN A 19 11.96 -23.86 -12.76
C GLN A 19 11.19 -22.74 -13.46
N THR A 20 10.55 -23.01 -14.61
CA THR A 20 9.74 -22.01 -15.32
C THR A 20 8.29 -21.91 -14.79
N LEU A 21 7.90 -22.75 -13.83
CA LEU A 21 6.60 -22.69 -13.15
C LEU A 21 6.64 -21.95 -11.79
N ILE A 22 7.82 -21.42 -11.40
CA ILE A 22 7.87 -20.34 -10.42
C ILE A 22 7.45 -19.09 -11.20
N GLY A 23 6.16 -19.07 -11.58
CA GLY A 23 5.52 -17.92 -12.15
C GLY A 23 5.77 -16.75 -11.21
N CYS A 24 6.04 -15.60 -11.77
CA CYS A 24 5.88 -14.33 -11.11
C CYS A 24 4.52 -14.31 -10.40
N SER A 25 4.47 -14.80 -9.17
CA SER A 25 3.53 -14.21 -8.24
C SER A 25 4.07 -12.78 -8.10
N SER A 26 3.50 -11.84 -8.83
CA SER A 26 3.56 -10.47 -8.40
C SER A 26 3.18 -10.54 -6.93
N ASN A 27 4.13 -10.28 -6.04
CA ASN A 27 3.84 -10.08 -4.62
C ASN A 27 3.01 -8.81 -4.55
N LYS A 28 1.72 -8.94 -4.89
CA LYS A 28 0.75 -7.89 -4.62
C LYS A 28 0.77 -7.69 -3.13
N ASP A 29 0.90 -6.44 -2.72
CA ASP A 29 0.81 -6.07 -1.31
C ASP A 29 -0.51 -6.61 -0.77
N ASN A 30 -0.48 -7.12 0.45
CA ASN A 30 -1.65 -7.72 1.10
C ASN A 30 -2.68 -6.68 1.59
N GLY A 31 -2.40 -5.39 1.40
CA GLY A 31 -3.31 -4.29 1.68
C GLY A 31 -3.07 -3.57 3.00
N TYR A 32 -2.08 -3.94 3.79
CA TYR A 32 -1.69 -3.15 4.96
C TYR A 32 -0.93 -1.88 4.55
N TYR A 33 -1.31 -0.73 5.12
CA TYR A 33 -0.54 0.48 4.94
C TYR A 33 0.82 0.37 5.67
N ASN A 34 1.92 0.41 4.92
CA ASN A 34 3.29 0.27 5.45
C ASN A 34 3.49 -0.97 6.35
N GLY A 35 2.73 -2.03 6.15
CA GLY A 35 2.79 -3.26 6.94
C GLY A 35 2.15 -3.16 8.33
N ILE A 36 1.50 -2.04 8.67
CA ILE A 36 0.81 -1.83 9.94
C ILE A 36 -0.48 -2.66 9.94
N LYS A 37 -0.60 -3.57 10.89
CA LYS A 37 -1.74 -4.50 10.98
C LYS A 37 -2.94 -3.87 11.68
N TRP A 38 -4.14 -4.24 11.25
CA TRP A 38 -5.37 -3.93 11.95
C TRP A 38 -5.34 -4.47 13.39
N GLY A 39 -5.97 -3.79 14.33
CA GLY A 39 -5.92 -4.14 15.75
C GLY A 39 -4.59 -3.78 16.43
N THR A 40 -3.63 -3.14 15.76
CA THR A 40 -2.44 -2.60 16.42
C THR A 40 -2.86 -1.57 17.48
N SER A 41 -2.37 -1.72 18.72
CA SER A 41 -2.68 -0.78 19.79
C SER A 41 -2.04 0.58 19.56
N ILE A 42 -2.67 1.63 20.09
CA ILE A 42 -2.17 3.01 19.96
C ILE A 42 -0.74 3.16 20.50
N ASP A 43 -0.40 2.55 21.66
CA ASP A 43 0.93 2.64 22.24
C ASP A 43 1.99 1.96 21.39
N LYS A 44 1.65 0.81 20.78
CA LYS A 44 2.55 0.14 19.85
C LYS A 44 2.79 1.00 18.62
N LEU A 45 1.73 1.59 18.04
CA LEU A 45 1.87 2.43 16.87
C LEU A 45 2.66 3.71 17.16
N LYS A 46 2.46 4.36 18.31
CA LYS A 46 3.29 5.49 18.78
C LYS A 46 4.78 5.15 18.77
N ASN A 47 5.13 3.98 19.31
CA ASN A 47 6.52 3.52 19.37
C ASN A 47 7.11 3.23 17.97
N GLU A 48 6.29 2.73 17.02
CA GLU A 48 6.71 2.46 15.65
C GLU A 48 6.88 3.73 14.81
N LEU A 49 6.02 4.74 15.01
CA LEU A 49 6.04 6.00 14.26
C LEU A 49 7.07 7.01 14.78
N GLY A 50 7.47 6.91 16.05
CA GLY A 50 8.45 7.81 16.69
C GLY A 50 7.88 9.20 17.02
N ASP A 51 8.75 10.22 16.99
CA ASP A 51 8.45 11.55 17.57
C ASP A 51 7.67 12.49 16.61
N ASN A 52 7.54 12.16 15.31
CA ASN A 52 6.90 13.01 14.31
C ASN A 52 5.39 12.78 14.22
N ILE A 53 4.72 12.72 15.37
CA ILE A 53 3.28 12.47 15.45
C ILE A 53 2.59 13.45 16.40
N THR A 54 1.31 13.66 16.18
CA THR A 54 0.40 14.34 17.11
C THR A 54 -0.69 13.35 17.51
N VAL A 55 -0.89 13.17 18.80
CA VAL A 55 -1.95 12.31 19.35
C VAL A 55 -3.11 13.18 19.79
N SER A 56 -4.34 12.80 19.48
CA SER A 56 -5.53 13.49 19.97
C SER A 56 -5.67 13.37 21.50
N ASP A 57 -6.34 14.37 22.13
CA ASP A 57 -6.50 14.42 23.59
C ASP A 57 -7.27 13.22 24.16
N ASP A 58 -8.19 12.64 23.37
CA ASP A 58 -8.98 11.45 23.71
C ASP A 58 -8.24 10.12 23.44
N ASN A 59 -7.05 10.18 22.83
CA ASN A 59 -6.30 9.02 22.34
C ASN A 59 -7.06 8.17 21.30
N GLU A 60 -7.98 8.75 20.53
CA GLU A 60 -8.71 8.05 19.48
C GLU A 60 -8.07 8.18 18.10
N SER A 61 -7.07 9.07 17.96
CA SER A 61 -6.34 9.21 16.70
C SER A 61 -4.88 9.64 16.85
N ILE A 62 -4.07 9.31 15.83
CA ILE A 62 -2.69 9.78 15.65
C ILE A 62 -2.60 10.45 14.29
N LEU A 63 -2.07 11.66 14.23
CA LEU A 63 -1.70 12.36 13.02
C LEU A 63 -0.19 12.27 12.77
N GLN A 64 0.21 11.87 11.58
CA GLN A 64 1.59 11.88 11.09
C GLN A 64 1.69 12.73 9.83
N MET A 65 2.63 13.68 9.81
CA MET A 65 2.95 14.46 8.61
C MET A 65 4.16 13.84 7.90
N ILE A 66 4.05 13.62 6.60
CA ILE A 66 5.08 13.01 5.77
C ILE A 66 5.48 14.01 4.69
N GLU A 67 6.74 14.45 4.71
CA GLU A 67 7.34 15.20 3.60
C GLU A 67 7.80 14.22 2.51
N ASN A 68 7.66 14.62 1.25
CA ASN A 68 8.00 13.81 0.08
C ASN A 68 7.30 12.44 0.10
N TYR A 69 5.96 12.48 0.22
CA TYR A 69 5.11 11.29 0.27
C TYR A 69 5.48 10.31 -0.87
N ASN A 70 5.70 9.05 -0.52
CA ASN A 70 6.15 8.00 -1.44
C ASN A 70 7.39 8.37 -2.29
N GLY A 71 8.29 9.20 -1.76
CA GLY A 71 9.49 9.66 -2.46
C GLY A 71 9.23 10.73 -3.54
N MET A 72 8.02 11.23 -3.66
CA MET A 72 7.67 12.32 -4.57
C MET A 72 8.07 13.67 -3.95
N ASP A 73 9.06 14.33 -4.53
CA ASP A 73 9.57 15.61 -4.02
C ASP A 73 8.49 16.69 -4.05
N GLY A 74 8.33 17.40 -2.93
CA GLY A 74 7.35 18.44 -2.76
C GLY A 74 5.90 17.97 -2.60
N ILE A 75 5.66 16.68 -2.45
CA ILE A 75 4.34 16.11 -2.14
C ILE A 75 4.24 15.84 -0.64
N LEU A 76 3.21 16.39 -0.02
CA LEU A 76 2.96 16.26 1.41
C LEU A 76 1.86 15.22 1.65
N GLY A 77 2.09 14.32 2.58
CA GLY A 77 1.09 13.38 3.10
C GLY A 77 0.69 13.71 4.53
N SER A 78 -0.60 13.76 4.81
CA SER A 78 -1.16 13.82 6.16
C SER A 78 -1.87 12.50 6.43
N VAL A 79 -1.27 11.67 7.27
CA VAL A 79 -1.78 10.33 7.61
C VAL A 79 -2.46 10.39 8.96
N MET A 80 -3.73 10.03 9.01
CA MET A 80 -4.52 9.95 10.23
C MET A 80 -4.84 8.47 10.51
N TYR A 81 -4.42 8.01 11.67
CA TYR A 81 -4.71 6.67 12.19
C TYR A 81 -5.82 6.78 13.22
N TYR A 82 -6.92 6.05 13.05
CA TYR A 82 -8.07 6.05 13.95
C TYR A 82 -8.13 4.75 14.73
N PHE A 83 -8.51 4.87 15.98
CA PHE A 83 -8.60 3.74 16.91
C PHE A 83 -10.03 3.58 17.40
N ASP A 84 -10.51 2.36 17.42
CA ASP A 84 -11.73 1.94 18.10
C ASP A 84 -11.34 0.98 19.23
N ASN A 85 -11.81 1.23 20.45
CA ASN A 85 -11.42 0.45 21.64
C ASN A 85 -9.90 0.31 21.82
N SER A 86 -9.13 1.36 21.48
CA SER A 86 -7.65 1.42 21.50
C SER A 86 -6.96 0.51 20.46
N GLU A 87 -7.68 -0.02 19.48
CA GLU A 87 -7.19 -0.84 18.39
C GLU A 87 -7.34 -0.09 17.05
N LEU A 88 -6.32 -0.12 16.19
CA LEU A 88 -6.33 0.51 14.88
C LEU A 88 -7.47 -0.04 14.02
N SER A 89 -8.38 0.84 13.62
CA SER A 89 -9.61 0.50 12.89
C SER A 89 -9.71 1.16 11.51
N LYS A 90 -9.04 2.30 11.29
CA LYS A 90 -9.04 3.00 10.01
C LYS A 90 -7.78 3.83 9.82
N ILE A 91 -7.34 3.99 8.57
CA ILE A 91 -6.28 4.92 8.19
C ILE A 91 -6.80 5.80 7.05
N THR A 92 -6.60 7.11 7.15
CA THR A 92 -6.86 8.03 6.04
C THR A 92 -5.62 8.83 5.71
N ILE A 93 -5.44 9.14 4.43
CA ILE A 93 -4.29 9.88 3.94
C ILE A 93 -4.81 10.99 3.04
N THR A 94 -4.49 12.22 3.37
CA THR A 94 -4.71 13.36 2.49
C THR A 94 -3.37 13.75 1.88
N ILE A 95 -3.34 13.86 0.55
CA ILE A 95 -2.12 14.15 -0.19
C ILE A 95 -2.28 15.47 -0.92
N ALA A 96 -1.29 16.34 -0.81
CA ALA A 96 -1.29 17.64 -1.44
C ALA A 96 0.08 17.98 -2.04
N SER A 97 0.09 18.67 -3.18
CA SER A 97 1.30 19.26 -3.71
C SER A 97 1.67 20.51 -2.93
N ASN A 98 2.96 20.66 -2.59
CA ASN A 98 3.48 21.90 -2.09
C ASN A 98 3.82 22.81 -3.29
N SER A 99 2.97 23.80 -3.57
CA SER A 99 3.09 24.69 -4.72
C SER A 99 4.41 25.49 -4.77
N TYR A 100 5.16 25.53 -3.68
CA TYR A 100 6.49 26.16 -3.63
C TYR A 100 7.62 25.19 -4.03
N LYS A 101 7.39 23.89 -3.95
CA LYS A 101 8.40 22.84 -4.20
C LYS A 101 8.06 21.94 -5.40
N SER A 102 6.79 21.84 -5.76
CA SER A 102 6.32 20.98 -6.85
C SER A 102 5.40 21.74 -7.79
N ASN A 103 5.57 21.52 -9.10
CA ASN A 103 4.68 22.05 -10.15
C ASN A 103 3.65 21.01 -10.62
N ILE A 104 3.53 19.89 -9.94
CA ILE A 104 2.57 18.83 -10.31
C ILE A 104 1.13 19.31 -10.09
N SER A 105 0.27 19.11 -11.06
CA SER A 105 -1.16 19.40 -10.92
C SER A 105 -1.86 18.31 -10.08
N ASP A 106 -3.03 18.64 -9.50
CA ASP A 106 -3.81 17.66 -8.76
C ASP A 106 -4.23 16.47 -9.63
N GLU A 107 -4.53 16.69 -10.92
CA GLU A 107 -4.87 15.63 -11.87
C GLU A 107 -3.67 14.70 -12.13
N GLU A 108 -2.48 15.28 -12.33
CA GLU A 108 -1.25 14.50 -12.52
C GLU A 108 -0.86 13.75 -11.24
N LEU A 109 -1.02 14.39 -10.08
CA LEU A 109 -0.80 13.74 -8.78
C LEU A 109 -1.75 12.56 -8.60
N ASN A 110 -3.05 12.73 -8.87
CA ASN A 110 -4.04 11.66 -8.77
C ASN A 110 -3.72 10.50 -9.71
N LYS A 111 -3.31 10.81 -10.96
CA LYS A 111 -2.88 9.79 -11.91
C LYS A 111 -1.67 9.01 -11.39
N ASN A 112 -0.66 9.67 -10.84
CA ASN A 112 0.53 9.01 -10.30
C ASN A 112 0.18 8.09 -9.12
N LEU A 113 -0.72 8.53 -8.24
CA LEU A 113 -1.24 7.70 -7.15
C LEU A 113 -2.00 6.49 -7.65
N TYR A 114 -2.86 6.67 -8.65
CA TYR A 114 -3.59 5.57 -9.28
C TYR A 114 -2.63 4.55 -9.90
N ASP A 115 -1.65 5.00 -10.69
CA ASP A 115 -0.66 4.11 -11.31
C ASP A 115 0.16 3.34 -10.25
N GLU A 116 0.50 3.99 -9.13
CA GLU A 116 1.16 3.34 -7.99
C GLU A 116 0.28 2.25 -7.37
N PHE A 117 -1.01 2.53 -7.17
CA PHE A 117 -1.95 1.57 -6.59
C PHE A 117 -2.21 0.38 -7.50
N ILE A 118 -2.31 0.60 -8.83
CA ILE A 118 -2.35 -0.49 -9.82
C ILE A 118 -1.10 -1.38 -9.72
N ASN A 119 0.08 -0.78 -9.60
CA ASN A 119 1.33 -1.54 -9.46
C ASN A 119 1.38 -2.33 -8.15
N LYS A 120 0.86 -1.76 -7.06
CA LYS A 120 0.92 -2.33 -5.71
C LYS A 120 -0.16 -3.38 -5.45
N TYR A 121 -1.40 -3.09 -5.86
CA TYR A 121 -2.57 -3.92 -5.54
C TYR A 121 -3.19 -4.60 -6.77
N GLY A 122 -2.79 -4.22 -7.97
CA GLY A 122 -3.36 -4.68 -9.24
C GLY A 122 -4.56 -3.85 -9.69
N GLU A 123 -5.34 -4.37 -10.65
CA GLU A 123 -6.53 -3.70 -11.16
C GLU A 123 -7.51 -3.38 -10.03
N CYS A 124 -8.16 -2.20 -10.09
CA CYS A 124 -9.18 -1.84 -9.12
C CYS A 124 -10.40 -2.76 -9.22
N SER A 125 -10.98 -3.06 -8.06
CA SER A 125 -12.17 -3.92 -7.96
C SER A 125 -13.43 -3.21 -8.42
N ASN A 126 -13.47 -1.89 -8.23
CA ASN A 126 -14.55 -1.01 -8.63
C ASN A 126 -14.00 0.38 -8.96
N SER A 127 -14.70 1.13 -9.83
CA SER A 127 -14.37 2.52 -10.14
C SER A 127 -15.59 3.30 -10.56
N ASN A 128 -15.64 4.56 -10.18
CA ASN A 128 -16.62 5.54 -10.63
C ASN A 128 -15.93 6.87 -10.96
N SER A 129 -16.69 7.92 -11.27
CA SER A 129 -16.13 9.23 -11.65
C SER A 129 -15.38 9.96 -10.53
N MET A 130 -15.45 9.49 -9.28
CA MET A 130 -14.89 10.16 -8.11
C MET A 130 -13.92 9.30 -7.32
N GLU A 131 -13.92 7.96 -7.53
CA GLU A 131 -13.23 7.04 -6.64
C GLU A 131 -12.85 5.74 -7.35
N TYR A 132 -11.71 5.19 -6.95
CA TYR A 132 -11.20 3.86 -7.29
C TYR A 132 -11.12 3.02 -6.03
N GLU A 133 -11.52 1.74 -6.10
CA GLU A 133 -11.55 0.83 -4.96
C GLU A 133 -10.74 -0.44 -5.24
N TRP A 134 -10.03 -0.93 -4.22
CA TRP A 134 -9.31 -2.20 -4.22
C TRP A 134 -9.73 -3.03 -3.01
N ASN A 135 -10.17 -4.26 -3.27
CA ASN A 135 -10.39 -5.25 -2.24
C ASN A 135 -9.18 -6.17 -2.17
N THR A 136 -8.38 -6.02 -1.13
CA THR A 136 -7.14 -6.79 -0.93
C THR A 136 -7.37 -7.95 0.05
N GLN A 137 -6.32 -8.61 0.50
CA GLN A 137 -6.45 -9.70 1.48
C GLN A 137 -6.91 -9.21 2.87
N TYR A 138 -6.52 -7.99 3.28
CA TYR A 138 -6.74 -7.49 4.65
C TYR A 138 -7.42 -6.13 4.72
N SER A 139 -7.60 -5.46 3.59
CA SER A 139 -8.17 -4.12 3.57
C SER A 139 -9.04 -3.86 2.36
N ASN A 140 -10.09 -3.10 2.57
CA ASN A 140 -10.74 -2.31 1.54
C ASN A 140 -9.98 -0.98 1.44
N ILE A 141 -9.56 -0.61 0.24
CA ILE A 141 -8.78 0.60 -0.02
C ILE A 141 -9.53 1.44 -1.02
N SER A 142 -9.64 2.74 -0.77
CA SER A 142 -10.18 3.68 -1.76
C SER A 142 -9.21 4.84 -2.03
N LEU A 143 -9.19 5.30 -3.27
CA LEU A 143 -8.50 6.50 -3.74
C LEU A 143 -9.50 7.41 -4.41
N SER A 144 -9.77 8.57 -3.85
CA SER A 144 -10.63 9.56 -4.47
C SER A 144 -9.87 10.46 -5.44
N THR A 145 -10.59 11.07 -6.38
CA THR A 145 -10.04 12.08 -7.30
C THR A 145 -9.57 13.37 -6.60
N ALA A 146 -9.88 13.53 -5.32
CA ALA A 146 -9.38 14.61 -4.46
C ALA A 146 -8.06 14.27 -3.75
N ASN A 147 -7.32 13.25 -4.21
CA ASN A 147 -6.06 12.77 -3.62
C ASN A 147 -6.21 12.36 -2.13
N TYR A 148 -7.35 11.76 -1.82
CA TYR A 148 -7.66 11.22 -0.50
C TYR A 148 -7.70 9.71 -0.59
N ILE A 149 -6.97 9.05 0.31
CA ILE A 149 -6.88 7.59 0.38
C ILE A 149 -7.46 7.14 1.72
N GLN A 150 -8.22 6.06 1.69
CA GLN A 150 -8.75 5.41 2.89
C GLN A 150 -8.42 3.93 2.87
N TYR A 151 -8.01 3.41 4.03
CA TYR A 151 -7.84 1.99 4.29
C TYR A 151 -8.78 1.61 5.44
N GLU A 152 -9.53 0.54 5.26
CA GLU A 152 -10.39 -0.06 6.26
C GLU A 152 -10.18 -1.57 6.31
N PRO A 153 -10.33 -2.23 7.48
CA PRO A 153 -10.27 -3.68 7.56
C PRO A 153 -11.40 -4.31 6.71
N ILE A 154 -11.18 -5.54 6.27
CA ILE A 154 -12.26 -6.37 5.71
C ILE A 154 -13.02 -6.95 6.89
N ASP A 155 -14.35 -6.87 6.86
CA ASP A 155 -15.26 -7.48 7.83
C ASP A 155 -15.19 -9.02 7.85
#